data_99ba2adaaddb5f13b0c5a97cd413fc7d
#
_entry.id   99ba2adaaddb5f13b0c5a97cd413fc7d
#
_cell.length_a   1.000
_cell.length_b   1.000
_cell.length_c   1.000
_cell.angle_alpha   90.00
_cell.angle_beta   90.00
_cell.angle_gamma   90.00
#
_symmetry.space_group_name_H-M   'P 1'
#
loop_
_entity.id
_entity.type
_entity.pdbx_description
1 polymer ?
#
loop_
_entity_poly.entity_id
_entity_poly.type
_entity_poly.pdbx_seq_one_letter_code
_entity_poly.pdbx_strand_id
1 'polypeptide(L)'
;MANMVVIATAAVPEHVRGALTRWMIEPKAGLYVGTLSARVREELWDVVAASLGEGSAVCIHPTDTEQRFLVRTAGPQRREIMDYEGLQLIQMNPEEALTPDPTAGFLPEGW
;
A
#
# COMPACT_ATOMS: atom_id res chain seq x y z
N MET A 1 6.42 -6.45 19.45
CA MET A 1 6.61 -4.99 19.45
C MET A 1 5.79 -4.39 18.31
N ALA A 2 5.10 -3.28 18.58
CA ALA A 2 4.27 -2.63 17.56
C ALA A 2 5.10 -1.68 16.70
N ASN A 3 4.82 -1.67 15.41
CA ASN A 3 5.49 -0.81 14.46
C ASN A 3 4.47 -0.01 13.65
N MET A 4 4.95 1.06 13.04
CA MET A 4 4.13 1.87 12.15
C MET A 4 3.72 1.04 10.93
N VAL A 5 2.44 1.10 10.58
CA VAL A 5 1.89 0.42 9.40
C VAL A 5 1.12 1.45 8.60
N VAL A 6 1.30 1.42 7.29
CA VAL A 6 0.57 2.27 6.36
C VAL A 6 -0.23 1.36 5.43
N ILE A 7 -1.52 1.63 5.28
CA ILE A 7 -2.36 0.92 4.31
C ILE A 7 -3.05 1.98 3.45
N ALA A 8 -2.81 1.93 2.16
CA ALA A 8 -3.46 2.81 1.19
C ALA A 8 -4.47 1.99 0.39
N THR A 9 -5.67 2.51 0.18
CA THR A 9 -6.74 1.82 -0.51
C THR A 9 -7.33 2.68 -1.61
N ALA A 10 -7.93 2.02 -2.60
CA ALA A 10 -8.66 2.70 -3.66
C ALA A 10 -9.91 1.90 -4.00
N ALA A 11 -11.06 2.56 -4.03
CA ALA A 11 -12.35 1.99 -4.42
C ALA A 11 -12.76 0.75 -3.61
N VAL A 12 -12.50 0.75 -2.31
CA VAL A 12 -12.83 -0.39 -1.44
C VAL A 12 -14.23 -0.24 -0.83
N PRO A 13 -14.89 -1.38 -0.49
CA PRO A 13 -16.19 -1.35 0.18
C PRO A 13 -16.14 -0.68 1.55
N GLU A 14 -17.29 -0.14 1.99
CA GLU A 14 -17.41 0.55 3.27
C GLU A 14 -16.99 -0.29 4.47
N HIS A 15 -17.26 -1.59 4.47
CA HIS A 15 -16.90 -2.43 5.60
C HIS A 15 -15.37 -2.58 5.77
N VAL A 16 -14.63 -2.44 4.68
CA VAL A 16 -13.15 -2.43 4.74
C VAL A 16 -12.68 -1.16 5.44
N ARG A 17 -13.28 -0.01 5.08
CA ARG A 17 -12.97 1.27 5.73
C ARG A 17 -13.27 1.21 7.21
N GLY A 18 -14.42 0.63 7.58
CA GLY A 18 -14.79 0.46 8.98
C GLY A 18 -13.79 -0.40 9.76
N ALA A 19 -13.32 -1.48 9.16
CA ALA A 19 -12.32 -2.33 9.79
C ALA A 19 -10.99 -1.59 9.99
N LEU A 20 -10.57 -0.81 8.99
CA LEU A 20 -9.31 -0.06 9.06
C LEU A 20 -9.38 1.07 10.09
N THR A 21 -10.46 1.85 10.14
CA THR A 21 -10.58 2.97 11.07
C THR A 21 -10.69 2.53 12.53
N ARG A 22 -10.98 1.27 12.76
CA ARG A 22 -11.00 0.70 14.11
C ARG A 22 -9.61 0.63 14.73
N TRP A 23 -8.57 0.47 13.90
CA TRP A 23 -7.19 0.27 14.34
C TRP A 23 -6.25 1.39 13.92
N MET A 24 -6.64 2.21 12.97
CA MET A 24 -5.77 3.17 12.31
C MET A 24 -6.50 4.49 12.11
N ILE A 25 -5.77 5.56 11.92
CA ILE A 25 -6.34 6.86 11.55
C ILE A 25 -6.32 7.00 10.03
N GLU A 26 -7.21 7.83 9.52
CA GLU A 26 -7.33 8.09 8.07
C GLU A 26 -7.00 9.57 7.80
N PRO A 27 -5.71 9.93 7.67
CA PRO A 27 -5.34 11.33 7.45
C PRO A 27 -5.73 11.87 6.07
N LYS A 28 -6.01 10.97 5.14
CA LYS A 28 -6.48 11.31 3.81
C LYS A 28 -7.40 10.18 3.34
N ALA A 29 -8.39 10.49 2.54
CA ALA A 29 -9.32 9.48 2.04
C ALA A 29 -8.55 8.30 1.42
N GLY A 30 -8.78 7.11 1.96
CA GLY A 30 -8.16 5.88 1.50
C GLY A 30 -6.77 5.61 2.07
N LEU A 31 -6.18 6.53 2.82
CA LEU A 31 -4.86 6.36 3.43
C LEU A 31 -5.00 6.16 4.93
N TYR A 32 -4.48 5.04 5.44
CA TYR A 32 -4.58 4.67 6.85
C TYR A 32 -3.21 4.49 7.46
N VAL A 33 -3.03 5.01 8.67
CA VAL A 33 -1.76 4.94 9.37
C VAL A 33 -2.03 4.54 10.82
N GLY A 34 -1.24 3.62 11.34
CA GLY A 34 -1.36 3.19 12.72
C GLY A 34 -0.13 2.49 13.22
N THR A 35 -0.10 2.23 14.52
CA THR A 35 0.96 1.44 15.14
C THR A 35 0.34 0.10 15.55
N LEU A 36 0.76 -0.98 14.91
CA LEU A 36 0.18 -2.30 15.08
C LEU A 36 1.25 -3.34 15.39
N SER A 37 0.87 -4.34 16.21
CA SER A 37 1.73 -5.52 16.36
C SER A 37 1.71 -6.31 15.05
N ALA A 38 2.72 -7.16 14.87
CA ALA A 38 2.78 -8.01 13.69
C ALA A 38 1.52 -8.88 13.54
N ARG A 39 1.01 -9.40 14.66
CA ARG A 39 -0.19 -10.22 14.65
C ARG A 39 -1.41 -9.45 14.16
N VAL A 40 -1.65 -8.26 14.71
CA VAL A 40 -2.80 -7.44 14.32
C VAL A 40 -2.65 -6.99 12.87
N ARG A 41 -1.44 -6.61 12.47
CA ARG A 41 -1.16 -6.23 11.10
C ARG A 41 -1.55 -7.35 10.11
N GLU A 42 -1.12 -8.58 10.40
CA GLU A 42 -1.41 -9.70 9.50
C GLU A 42 -2.89 -10.05 9.47
N GLU A 43 -3.55 -10.05 10.62
CA GLU A 43 -4.99 -10.31 10.68
C GLU A 43 -5.78 -9.24 9.92
N LEU A 44 -5.41 -7.97 10.09
CA LEU A 44 -6.07 -6.87 9.42
C LEU A 44 -5.84 -6.91 7.90
N TRP A 45 -4.61 -7.19 7.49
CA TRP A 45 -4.28 -7.31 6.08
C TRP A 45 -5.03 -8.45 5.40
N ASP A 46 -5.15 -9.61 6.07
CA ASP A 46 -5.91 -10.73 5.54
C ASP A 46 -7.37 -10.36 5.30
N VAL A 47 -7.99 -9.64 6.23
CA VAL A 47 -9.37 -9.16 6.07
C VAL A 47 -9.48 -8.20 4.90
N VAL A 48 -8.57 -7.24 4.81
CA VAL A 48 -8.58 -6.24 3.73
C VAL A 48 -8.39 -6.92 2.38
N ALA A 49 -7.37 -7.76 2.26
CA ALA A 49 -7.05 -8.42 0.98
C ALA A 49 -8.18 -9.31 0.48
N ALA A 50 -8.93 -9.93 1.40
CA ALA A 50 -10.05 -10.82 1.05
C ALA A 50 -11.33 -10.06 0.70
N SER A 51 -11.40 -8.76 0.95
CA SER A 51 -12.65 -7.99 0.90
C SER A 51 -12.60 -6.79 -0.04
N LEU A 52 -11.67 -6.76 -0.99
CA LEU A 52 -11.44 -5.56 -1.82
C LEU A 52 -12.47 -5.36 -2.94
N GLY A 53 -13.16 -6.41 -3.38
CA GLY A 53 -14.04 -6.30 -4.55
C GLY A 53 -13.24 -5.85 -5.78
N GLU A 54 -13.64 -4.76 -6.39
CA GLU A 54 -12.96 -4.18 -7.56
C GLU A 54 -11.81 -3.25 -7.19
N GLY A 55 -11.62 -3.00 -5.90
CA GLY A 55 -10.62 -2.06 -5.42
C GLY A 55 -9.23 -2.64 -5.30
N SER A 56 -8.34 -1.86 -4.70
CA SER A 56 -6.96 -2.28 -4.45
C SER A 56 -6.49 -1.74 -3.11
N ALA A 57 -5.43 -2.37 -2.58
CA ALA A 57 -4.83 -1.93 -1.34
C ALA A 57 -3.32 -2.18 -1.36
N VAL A 58 -2.60 -1.36 -0.62
CA VAL A 58 -1.16 -1.47 -0.43
C VAL A 58 -0.88 -1.42 1.06
N CYS A 59 -0.04 -2.33 1.55
CA CYS A 59 0.40 -2.33 2.95
C CYS A 59 1.91 -2.12 3.00
N ILE A 60 2.35 -1.19 3.83
CA ILE A 60 3.77 -0.88 4.01
C ILE A 60 4.09 -0.93 5.49
N HIS A 61 5.13 -1.66 5.85
CA HIS A 61 5.59 -1.72 7.24
C HIS A 61 7.10 -1.98 7.30
N PRO A 62 7.75 -1.62 8.42
CA PRO A 62 9.19 -1.86 8.58
C PRO A 62 9.54 -3.36 8.59
N THR A 63 10.73 -3.68 8.11
CA THR A 63 11.30 -5.01 8.20
C THR A 63 12.82 -4.92 8.43
N ASP A 64 13.43 -6.06 8.74
CA ASP A 64 14.89 -6.15 8.92
C ASP A 64 15.62 -6.44 7.61
N THR A 65 15.00 -6.17 6.48
CA THR A 65 15.64 -6.32 5.17
C THR A 65 16.53 -5.12 4.89
N GLU A 66 17.34 -5.25 3.84
CA GLU A 66 18.23 -4.17 3.39
C GLU A 66 17.43 -2.92 3.04
N GLN A 67 16.26 -3.06 2.45
CA GLN A 67 15.38 -1.97 2.11
C GLN A 67 14.72 -1.31 3.34
N ARG A 68 14.66 -2.01 4.47
CA ARG A 68 14.09 -1.58 5.75
C ARG A 68 12.56 -1.48 5.79
N PHE A 69 11.89 -1.76 4.72
CA PHE A 69 10.42 -1.85 4.70
C PHE A 69 9.97 -2.91 3.72
N LEU A 70 8.75 -3.39 3.91
CA LEU A 70 8.11 -4.35 3.03
C LEU A 70 6.85 -3.73 2.45
N VAL A 71 6.62 -3.93 1.16
CA VAL A 71 5.42 -3.48 0.46
C VAL A 71 4.63 -4.70 0.00
N ARG A 72 3.33 -4.71 0.28
CA ARG A 72 2.42 -5.75 -0.20
C ARG A 72 1.25 -5.09 -0.91
N THR A 73 0.81 -5.67 -2.01
CA THR A 73 -0.32 -5.16 -2.78
C THR A 73 -1.37 -6.24 -2.95
N ALA A 74 -2.62 -5.84 -3.10
CA ALA A 74 -3.74 -6.75 -3.30
C ALA A 74 -4.83 -6.08 -4.12
N GLY A 75 -5.67 -6.89 -4.77
CA GLY A 75 -6.79 -6.42 -5.56
C GLY A 75 -6.52 -6.46 -7.07
N PRO A 76 -7.59 -6.43 -7.90
CA PRO A 76 -7.45 -6.56 -9.36
C PRO A 76 -6.70 -5.39 -10.01
N GLN A 77 -6.65 -4.23 -9.36
CA GLN A 77 -5.96 -3.04 -9.88
C GLN A 77 -4.60 -2.81 -9.23
N ARG A 78 -4.08 -3.80 -8.53
CA ARG A 78 -2.80 -3.66 -7.83
C ARG A 78 -1.63 -3.52 -8.80
N ARG A 79 -0.61 -2.82 -8.36
CA ARG A 79 0.69 -2.84 -9.03
C ARG A 79 1.46 -4.07 -8.56
N GLU A 80 2.17 -4.70 -9.49
CA GLU A 80 2.99 -5.85 -9.14
C GLU A 80 4.28 -5.41 -8.44
N ILE A 81 4.72 -6.25 -7.50
CA ILE A 81 5.98 -6.03 -6.79
C ILE A 81 7.03 -6.95 -7.38
N MET A 82 8.18 -6.40 -7.73
CA MET A 82 9.30 -7.16 -8.23
C MET A 82 10.44 -7.10 -7.22
N ASP A 83 11.04 -8.26 -6.94
CA ASP A 83 12.20 -8.34 -6.07
C ASP A 83 13.47 -8.31 -6.94
N TYR A 84 14.29 -7.30 -6.74
CA TYR A 84 15.54 -7.15 -7.45
C TYR A 84 16.68 -7.00 -6.45
N GLU A 85 17.50 -8.04 -6.32
CA GLU A 85 18.64 -8.09 -5.41
C GLU A 85 18.31 -7.67 -3.97
N GLY A 86 17.17 -8.17 -3.45
CA GLY A 86 16.72 -7.88 -2.10
C GLY A 86 15.93 -6.59 -1.96
N LEU A 87 15.74 -5.85 -3.04
CA LEU A 87 14.94 -4.63 -3.07
C LEU A 87 13.62 -4.89 -3.78
N GLN A 88 12.55 -4.35 -3.22
CA GLN A 88 11.24 -4.40 -3.85
C GLN A 88 11.07 -3.21 -4.77
N LEU A 89 10.66 -3.48 -6.00
CA LEU A 89 10.37 -2.47 -7.00
C LEU A 89 8.92 -2.62 -7.46
N ILE A 90 8.32 -1.52 -7.83
CA ILE A 90 6.94 -1.50 -8.32
C ILE A 90 6.95 -1.54 -9.84
N GLN A 91 6.26 -2.55 -10.40
CA GLN A 91 6.08 -2.64 -11.85
C GLN A 91 4.86 -1.83 -12.24
N MET A 92 5.04 -0.88 -13.14
CA MET A 92 3.93 -0.08 -13.66
C MET A 92 3.06 -0.92 -14.58
N ASN A 93 1.74 -0.75 -14.49
CA ASN A 93 0.82 -1.31 -15.46
C ASN A 93 1.03 -0.63 -16.82
N PRO A 94 0.91 -1.35 -17.95
CA PRO A 94 1.07 -0.73 -19.27
C PRO A 94 0.16 0.47 -19.50
N GLU A 95 -1.05 0.44 -18.98
CA GLU A 95 -1.99 1.55 -19.09
C GLU A 95 -1.48 2.79 -18.34
N GLU A 96 -0.93 2.61 -17.14
CA GLU A 96 -0.35 3.72 -16.37
C GLU A 96 0.91 4.27 -17.07
N ALA A 97 1.72 3.39 -17.65
CA ALA A 97 2.94 3.80 -18.34
C ALA A 97 2.63 4.63 -19.59
N LEU A 98 1.46 4.43 -20.21
CA LEU A 98 1.02 5.20 -21.37
C LEU A 98 0.34 6.51 -21.01
N THR A 99 -0.04 6.69 -19.75
CA THR A 99 -0.69 7.91 -19.27
C THR A 99 0.38 8.97 -19.00
N PRO A 100 0.27 10.17 -19.63
CA PRO A 100 1.24 11.23 -19.34
C PRO A 100 1.21 11.62 -17.86
N ASP A 101 2.40 11.76 -17.26
CA ASP A 101 2.52 12.26 -15.91
C ASP A 101 2.39 13.78 -15.92
N PRO A 102 1.34 14.34 -15.29
CA PRO A 102 1.16 15.80 -15.31
C PRO A 102 2.26 16.55 -14.55
N THR A 103 3.05 15.84 -13.73
CA THR A 103 4.15 16.46 -12.97
C THR A 103 5.51 16.28 -13.64
N ALA A 104 5.58 15.59 -14.77
CA ALA A 104 6.85 15.24 -15.40
C ALA A 104 7.70 16.47 -15.73
N GLY A 105 7.09 17.62 -16.03
CA GLY A 105 7.79 18.85 -16.33
C GLY A 105 8.22 19.66 -15.11
N PHE A 106 7.89 19.21 -13.91
CA PHE A 106 8.16 19.94 -12.67
C PHE A 106 9.30 19.34 -11.84
N LEU A 107 10.01 18.37 -12.36
CA LEU A 107 11.13 17.78 -11.65
C LEU A 107 12.30 18.77 -11.63
N PRO A 108 12.93 18.96 -10.45
CA PRO A 108 14.10 19.83 -10.35
C PRO A 108 15.26 19.30 -11.20
N GLU A 109 16.13 20.21 -11.65
CA GLU A 109 17.35 19.81 -12.34
C GLU A 109 18.22 19.00 -11.38
N GLY A 110 18.86 17.97 -11.91
CA GLY A 110 19.73 17.09 -11.13
C GLY A 110 19.06 15.82 -10.61
N TRP A 111 17.83 15.63 -10.93
CA TRP A 111 17.09 14.40 -10.59
C TRP A 111 17.50 13.24 -11.50
#